data_2a6fca6f56b7ccc05305a92d087440c7
#
_entry.id   2a6fca6f56b7ccc05305a92d087440c7
#
_cell.length_a   1.000
_cell.length_b   1.000
_cell.length_c   1.000
_cell.angle_alpha   90.00
_cell.angle_beta   90.00
_cell.angle_gamma   90.00
#
_symmetry.space_group_name_H-M   'P 1'
#
loop_
_entity.id
_entity.type
_entity.pdbx_description
1 polymer ?
#
loop_
_entity_poly.entity_id
_entity_poly.type
_entity_poly.pdbx_seq_one_letter_code
_entity_poly.pdbx_strand_id
1 'polypeptide(L)'
;MNRLIAAPVAAVFLAAVPAHAALKVGAQAPDFSAQASQAGKTFSFKLSDALKKGPVVLYFFPAAFTSGCTLEAHEFADASADYRKLGATLIGVTAGNIDRLTEFSVSECRSKFPVAADPKAAIAKSYDALLAVYPGHSDRTSYVIAPDGKDILAYSNLKPDDHVAQTLAALKSWRAAHPS
;
A
#
# COMPACT_ATOMS: atom_id res chain seq x y z
N MET A 1 3.94 2.73 70.64
CA MET A 1 4.94 2.99 69.56
C MET A 1 4.53 2.21 68.34
N ASN A 2 3.66 2.86 67.49
CA ASN A 2 3.16 2.27 66.23
C ASN A 2 4.11 2.63 65.10
N ARG A 3 4.77 1.65 64.53
CA ARG A 3 5.55 1.81 63.29
C ARG A 3 4.64 1.59 62.06
N LEU A 4 4.31 2.66 61.37
CA LEU A 4 3.68 2.60 60.06
C LEU A 4 4.68 2.11 59.04
N ILE A 5 4.46 0.94 58.46
CA ILE A 5 5.22 0.40 57.35
C ILE A 5 4.59 0.92 56.08
N ALA A 6 5.26 1.87 55.41
CA ALA A 6 4.87 2.34 54.07
C ALA A 6 5.31 1.33 53.02
N ALA A 7 4.40 0.71 52.31
CA ALA A 7 4.72 -0.15 51.16
C ALA A 7 4.96 0.70 49.91
N PRO A 8 5.99 0.43 49.11
CA PRO A 8 6.22 1.15 47.86
C PRO A 8 5.20 0.68 46.82
N VAL A 9 4.44 1.61 46.26
CA VAL A 9 3.61 1.39 45.09
C VAL A 9 4.54 1.38 43.86
N ALA A 10 4.75 0.19 43.30
CA ALA A 10 5.47 0.05 42.04
C ALA A 10 4.56 0.50 40.88
N ALA A 11 4.89 1.62 40.28
CA ALA A 11 4.24 2.09 39.06
C ALA A 11 4.68 1.23 37.87
N VAL A 12 3.78 0.39 37.35
CA VAL A 12 3.98 -0.38 36.13
C VAL A 12 3.81 0.59 34.93
N PHE A 13 4.92 1.00 34.33
CA PHE A 13 4.89 1.68 33.03
C PHE A 13 4.52 0.67 31.95
N LEU A 14 3.26 0.67 31.50
CA LEU A 14 2.90 0.02 30.24
C LEU A 14 3.59 0.82 29.10
N ALA A 15 4.65 0.26 28.55
CA ALA A 15 5.20 0.73 27.30
C ALA A 15 4.15 0.48 26.19
N ALA A 16 3.54 1.55 25.68
CA ALA A 16 2.70 1.48 24.50
C ALA A 16 3.60 1.05 23.33
N VAL A 17 3.39 -0.17 22.84
CA VAL A 17 3.99 -0.63 21.57
C VAL A 17 3.38 0.24 20.48
N PRO A 18 4.17 0.97 19.68
CA PRO A 18 3.61 1.75 18.58
C PRO A 18 2.93 0.75 17.63
N ALA A 19 1.62 0.88 17.46
CA ALA A 19 0.92 0.23 16.38
C ALA A 19 1.57 0.75 15.08
N HIS A 20 2.07 -0.16 14.22
CA HIS A 20 2.54 0.21 12.90
C HIS A 20 1.32 0.75 12.14
N ALA A 21 1.23 2.06 12.10
CA ALA A 21 0.21 2.76 11.33
C ALA A 21 0.86 3.16 10.00
N ALA A 22 0.10 3.02 8.91
CA ALA A 22 0.50 3.53 7.59
C ALA A 22 1.13 4.95 7.65
N LEU A 23 1.93 5.31 6.67
CA LEU A 23 2.50 6.66 6.58
C LEU A 23 1.41 7.73 6.71
N LYS A 24 1.74 8.84 7.34
CA LYS A 24 0.77 9.94 7.53
C LYS A 24 0.53 10.68 6.23
N VAL A 25 -0.72 11.09 6.00
CA VAL A 25 -1.04 12.03 4.92
C VAL A 25 -0.15 13.28 5.02
N GLY A 26 0.41 13.70 3.90
CA GLY A 26 1.40 14.77 3.80
C GLY A 26 2.86 14.33 3.97
N ALA A 27 3.11 13.08 4.38
CA ALA A 27 4.47 12.53 4.44
C ALA A 27 5.04 12.36 3.03
N GLN A 28 6.37 12.40 2.92
CA GLN A 28 7.08 12.07 1.68
C GLN A 28 7.09 10.55 1.48
N ALA A 29 6.51 10.09 0.39
CA ALA A 29 6.52 8.68 0.01
C ALA A 29 7.96 8.24 -0.30
N PRO A 30 8.47 7.15 0.30
CA PRO A 30 9.78 6.60 -0.02
C PRO A 30 9.90 6.20 -1.48
N ASP A 31 10.92 6.70 -2.21
CA ASP A 31 11.16 6.24 -3.59
C ASP A 31 11.62 4.79 -3.59
N PHE A 32 11.17 4.03 -4.58
CA PHE A 32 11.58 2.64 -4.75
C PHE A 32 11.66 2.23 -6.21
N SER A 33 12.43 1.18 -6.45
CA SER A 33 12.44 0.44 -7.71
C SER A 33 12.17 -1.02 -7.44
N ALA A 34 11.36 -1.65 -8.28
CA ALA A 34 11.02 -3.06 -8.16
C ALA A 34 10.82 -3.72 -9.52
N GLN A 35 11.03 -5.04 -9.57
CA GLN A 35 10.63 -5.83 -10.72
C GLN A 35 9.10 -5.95 -10.73
N ALA A 36 8.47 -5.46 -11.77
CA ALA A 36 7.03 -5.51 -11.96
C ALA A 36 6.66 -6.38 -13.15
N SER A 37 5.40 -6.82 -13.18
CA SER A 37 4.82 -7.53 -14.31
C SER A 37 3.46 -6.93 -14.66
N GLN A 38 3.21 -6.75 -15.96
CA GLN A 38 1.90 -6.38 -16.49
C GLN A 38 1.64 -7.16 -17.79
N ALA A 39 0.45 -7.72 -17.93
CA ALA A 39 0.06 -8.51 -19.10
C ALA A 39 1.08 -9.61 -19.44
N GLY A 40 1.68 -10.24 -18.41
CA GLY A 40 2.65 -11.31 -18.58
C GLY A 40 4.07 -10.85 -18.94
N LYS A 41 4.32 -9.53 -19.04
CA LYS A 41 5.65 -8.98 -19.37
C LYS A 41 6.28 -8.33 -18.15
N THR A 42 7.52 -8.67 -17.87
CA THR A 42 8.29 -8.10 -16.76
C THR A 42 9.05 -6.84 -17.18
N PHE A 43 9.15 -5.90 -16.27
CA PHE A 43 9.91 -4.65 -16.46
C PHE A 43 10.34 -4.08 -15.10
N SER A 44 11.29 -3.14 -15.12
CA SER A 44 11.67 -2.39 -13.92
C SER A 44 10.71 -1.20 -13.73
N PHE A 45 10.01 -1.16 -12.61
CA PHE A 45 9.20 -0.01 -12.19
C PHE A 45 10.02 0.87 -11.24
N LYS A 46 9.90 2.20 -11.40
CA LYS A 46 10.43 3.18 -10.46
C LYS A 46 9.37 4.21 -10.12
N LEU A 47 9.12 4.42 -8.82
CA LEU A 47 8.07 5.34 -8.35
C LEU A 47 8.31 6.77 -8.85
N SER A 48 9.53 7.31 -8.69
CA SER A 48 9.86 8.67 -9.11
C SER A 48 9.68 8.91 -10.62
N ASP A 49 9.81 7.89 -11.46
CA ASP A 49 9.54 8.02 -12.91
C ASP A 49 8.04 7.97 -13.22
N ALA A 50 7.26 7.24 -12.43
CA ALA A 50 5.81 7.24 -12.53
C ALA A 50 5.21 8.59 -12.09
N LEU A 51 5.70 9.16 -11.00
CA LEU A 51 5.27 10.46 -10.46
C LEU A 51 5.50 11.63 -11.44
N LYS A 52 6.50 11.55 -12.32
CA LYS A 52 6.70 12.54 -13.41
C LYS A 52 5.54 12.56 -14.42
N LYS A 53 4.77 11.49 -14.50
CA LYS A 53 3.62 11.35 -15.43
C LYS A 53 2.29 11.73 -14.79
N GLY A 54 2.21 11.75 -13.47
CA GLY A 54 1.00 12.04 -12.71
C GLY A 54 0.97 11.36 -11.34
N PRO A 55 -0.14 11.44 -10.61
CA PRO A 55 -0.29 10.76 -9.33
C PRO A 55 -0.10 9.24 -9.46
N VAL A 56 0.31 8.60 -8.37
CA VAL A 56 0.42 7.14 -8.29
C VAL A 56 -0.53 6.61 -7.21
N VAL A 57 -1.34 5.63 -7.58
CA VAL A 57 -2.09 4.78 -6.64
C VAL A 57 -1.28 3.53 -6.42
N LEU A 58 -0.72 3.41 -5.22
CA LEU A 58 0.09 2.30 -4.77
C LEU A 58 -0.70 1.49 -3.74
N TYR A 59 -0.91 0.20 -3.97
CA TYR A 59 -1.51 -0.65 -2.94
C TYR A 59 -0.63 -1.84 -2.60
N PHE A 60 -0.50 -2.11 -1.32
CA PHE A 60 0.14 -3.29 -0.76
C PHE A 60 -0.90 -4.36 -0.50
N PHE A 61 -0.56 -5.62 -0.77
CA PHE A 61 -1.42 -6.76 -0.50
C PHE A 61 -0.61 -7.96 -0.01
N PRO A 62 -1.18 -8.82 0.89
CA PRO A 62 -0.43 -9.87 1.57
C PRO A 62 0.24 -10.90 0.66
N ALA A 63 -0.49 -11.49 -0.27
CA ALA A 63 0.06 -12.53 -1.17
C ALA A 63 -0.80 -12.73 -2.41
N ALA A 64 -0.16 -12.91 -3.56
CA ALA A 64 -0.84 -13.24 -4.81
C ALA A 64 -1.64 -14.54 -4.69
N PHE A 65 -2.80 -14.61 -5.35
CA PHE A 65 -3.71 -15.75 -5.39
C PHE A 65 -4.36 -16.15 -4.06
N THR A 66 -4.34 -15.30 -3.03
CA THR A 66 -5.25 -15.45 -1.90
C THR A 66 -6.60 -14.83 -2.23
N SER A 67 -7.69 -15.35 -1.66
CA SER A 67 -9.06 -14.94 -2.04
C SER A 67 -9.31 -13.44 -1.91
N GLY A 68 -8.90 -12.81 -0.81
CA GLY A 68 -9.04 -11.37 -0.62
C GLY A 68 -8.17 -10.54 -1.56
N CYS A 69 -6.96 -11.00 -1.89
CA CYS A 69 -6.07 -10.29 -2.82
C CYS A 69 -6.53 -10.44 -4.28
N THR A 70 -7.09 -11.58 -4.64
CA THR A 70 -7.73 -11.78 -5.95
C THR A 70 -8.96 -10.87 -6.11
N LEU A 71 -9.82 -10.79 -5.10
CA LEU A 71 -10.97 -9.88 -5.12
C LEU A 71 -10.52 -8.42 -5.29
N GLU A 72 -9.58 -7.96 -4.48
CA GLU A 72 -9.04 -6.60 -4.58
C GLU A 72 -8.42 -6.30 -5.96
N ALA A 73 -7.65 -7.25 -6.52
CA ALA A 73 -7.08 -7.09 -7.86
C ALA A 73 -8.16 -6.96 -8.93
N HIS A 74 -9.28 -7.72 -8.82
CA HIS A 74 -10.43 -7.59 -9.72
C HIS A 74 -11.09 -6.22 -9.62
N GLU A 75 -11.31 -5.70 -8.40
CA GLU A 75 -11.91 -4.39 -8.17
C GLU A 75 -11.02 -3.26 -8.73
N PHE A 76 -9.71 -3.31 -8.51
CA PHE A 76 -8.76 -2.38 -9.13
C PHE A 76 -8.73 -2.50 -10.65
N ALA A 77 -8.83 -3.71 -11.21
CA ALA A 77 -8.88 -3.93 -12.65
C ALA A 77 -10.14 -3.31 -13.27
N ASP A 78 -11.30 -3.47 -12.64
CA ASP A 78 -12.56 -2.88 -13.06
C ASP A 78 -12.51 -1.36 -13.03
N ALA A 79 -11.89 -0.77 -12.00
CA ALA A 79 -11.71 0.68 -11.85
C ALA A 79 -10.53 1.27 -12.66
N SER A 80 -9.72 0.45 -13.32
CA SER A 80 -8.47 0.88 -13.96
C SER A 80 -8.64 1.97 -15.00
N ALA A 81 -9.79 2.00 -15.71
CA ALA A 81 -10.10 3.05 -16.67
C ALA A 81 -10.31 4.42 -16.00
N ASP A 82 -10.89 4.44 -14.81
CA ASP A 82 -11.14 5.69 -14.07
C ASP A 82 -9.84 6.27 -13.50
N TYR A 83 -8.92 5.43 -13.02
CA TYR A 83 -7.57 5.88 -12.64
C TYR A 83 -6.84 6.52 -13.82
N ARG A 84 -6.88 5.89 -15.01
CA ARG A 84 -6.26 6.46 -16.23
C ARG A 84 -6.90 7.78 -16.65
N LYS A 85 -8.23 7.91 -16.59
CA LYS A 85 -8.93 9.18 -16.88
C LYS A 85 -8.49 10.30 -15.93
N LEU A 86 -8.18 9.98 -14.69
CA LEU A 86 -7.64 10.91 -13.70
C LEU A 86 -6.12 11.11 -13.83
N GLY A 87 -5.48 10.53 -14.85
CA GLY A 87 -4.04 10.65 -15.12
C GLY A 87 -3.18 9.94 -14.09
N ALA A 88 -3.71 8.97 -13.36
CA ALA A 88 -2.98 8.23 -12.34
C ALA A 88 -2.41 6.92 -12.86
N THR A 89 -1.21 6.57 -12.35
CA THR A 89 -0.63 5.23 -12.47
C THR A 89 -1.12 4.38 -11.31
N LEU A 90 -1.63 3.17 -11.58
CA LEU A 90 -2.01 2.18 -10.58
C LEU A 90 -0.95 1.09 -10.53
N ILE A 91 -0.52 0.68 -9.34
CA ILE A 91 0.41 -0.43 -9.12
C ILE A 91 0.13 -1.16 -7.80
N GLY A 92 0.15 -2.49 -7.82
CA GLY A 92 0.16 -3.32 -6.63
C GLY A 92 1.57 -3.77 -6.25
N VAL A 93 1.86 -3.94 -4.95
CA VAL A 93 3.13 -4.45 -4.44
C VAL A 93 2.89 -5.53 -3.40
N THR A 94 3.60 -6.65 -3.50
CA THR A 94 3.50 -7.74 -2.51
C THR A 94 4.84 -8.41 -2.28
N ALA A 95 5.02 -8.92 -1.06
CA ALA A 95 6.12 -9.80 -0.69
C ALA A 95 5.73 -11.30 -0.77
N GLY A 96 4.43 -11.62 -0.87
CA GLY A 96 3.93 -12.99 -0.83
C GLY A 96 3.62 -13.58 -2.22
N ASN A 97 4.02 -14.84 -2.44
CA ASN A 97 3.83 -15.60 -3.70
C ASN A 97 4.37 -14.86 -4.94
N ILE A 98 5.51 -14.20 -4.80
CA ILE A 98 6.10 -13.33 -5.83
C ILE A 98 6.54 -14.06 -7.09
N ASP A 99 6.82 -15.35 -7.02
CA ASP A 99 7.14 -16.24 -8.13
C ASP A 99 5.99 -16.38 -9.14
N ARG A 100 4.75 -16.13 -8.70
CA ARG A 100 3.55 -16.19 -9.52
C ARG A 100 3.01 -14.83 -9.99
N LEU A 101 3.75 -13.72 -9.77
CA LEU A 101 3.25 -12.38 -10.11
C LEU A 101 3.03 -12.16 -11.60
N THR A 102 3.81 -12.78 -12.46
CA THR A 102 3.59 -12.71 -13.92
C THR A 102 2.25 -13.30 -14.30
N GLU A 103 1.89 -14.46 -13.75
CA GLU A 103 0.58 -15.09 -13.93
C GLU A 103 -0.55 -14.23 -13.33
N PHE A 104 -0.36 -13.74 -12.09
CA PHE A 104 -1.31 -12.88 -11.39
C PHE A 104 -1.62 -11.59 -12.17
N SER A 105 -0.60 -11.00 -12.82
CA SER A 105 -0.78 -9.80 -13.64
C SER A 105 -1.70 -10.03 -14.85
N VAL A 106 -1.75 -11.25 -15.38
CA VAL A 106 -2.60 -11.63 -16.50
C VAL A 106 -4.00 -11.98 -16.02
N SER A 107 -4.11 -12.92 -15.07
CA SER A 107 -5.40 -13.47 -14.63
C SER A 107 -6.15 -12.51 -13.72
N GLU A 108 -5.57 -12.11 -12.60
CA GLU A 108 -6.28 -11.37 -11.55
C GLU A 108 -6.26 -9.85 -11.78
N CYS A 109 -5.12 -9.30 -12.23
CA CYS A 109 -5.08 -7.90 -12.66
C CYS A 109 -5.68 -7.69 -14.06
N ARG A 110 -6.12 -8.77 -14.73
CA ARG A 110 -6.73 -8.77 -16.06
C ARG A 110 -5.91 -7.96 -17.07
N SER A 111 -4.59 -8.00 -16.95
CA SER A 111 -3.63 -7.25 -17.77
C SER A 111 -3.80 -5.71 -17.73
N LYS A 112 -4.60 -5.17 -16.81
CA LYS A 112 -4.99 -3.76 -16.76
C LYS A 112 -3.97 -2.86 -16.09
N PHE A 113 -3.22 -3.38 -15.11
CA PHE A 113 -2.21 -2.64 -14.34
C PHE A 113 -1.09 -3.56 -13.87
N PRO A 114 0.10 -3.00 -13.52
CA PRO A 114 1.23 -3.79 -13.05
C PRO A 114 1.12 -4.20 -11.58
N VAL A 115 1.78 -5.31 -11.27
CA VAL A 115 2.09 -5.75 -9.91
C VAL A 115 3.59 -5.95 -9.77
N ALA A 116 4.17 -5.54 -8.64
CA ALA A 116 5.60 -5.57 -8.37
C ALA A 116 5.95 -6.48 -7.20
N ALA A 117 7.12 -7.11 -7.30
CA ALA A 117 7.66 -7.99 -6.27
C ALA A 117 8.47 -7.20 -5.23
N ASP A 118 8.24 -7.51 -3.95
CA ASP A 118 9.02 -7.03 -2.80
C ASP A 118 9.57 -8.22 -1.99
N PRO A 119 10.59 -8.97 -2.51
CA PRO A 119 11.00 -10.27 -1.97
C PRO A 119 11.53 -10.22 -0.54
N LYS A 120 11.85 -9.05 -0.02
CA LYS A 120 12.35 -8.83 1.36
C LYS A 120 11.38 -7.99 2.20
N ALA A 121 10.19 -7.71 1.69
CA ALA A 121 9.23 -6.77 2.29
C ALA A 121 9.86 -5.42 2.68
N ALA A 122 10.91 -5.02 1.96
CA ALA A 122 11.66 -3.80 2.24
C ALA A 122 10.88 -2.54 1.83
N ILE A 123 10.14 -2.62 0.71
CA ILE A 123 9.27 -1.56 0.24
C ILE A 123 8.10 -1.43 1.22
N ALA A 124 7.40 -2.53 1.54
CA ALA A 124 6.32 -2.53 2.51
C ALA A 124 6.76 -1.97 3.87
N LYS A 125 7.98 -2.34 4.34
CA LYS A 125 8.55 -1.79 5.57
C LYS A 125 8.74 -0.28 5.51
N SER A 126 9.23 0.27 4.40
CA SER A 126 9.45 1.72 4.27
C SER A 126 8.16 2.53 4.23
N TYR A 127 7.04 1.88 3.92
CA TYR A 127 5.69 2.45 3.90
C TYR A 127 4.86 2.14 5.16
N ASP A 128 5.48 1.58 6.22
CA ASP A 128 4.77 1.10 7.40
C ASP A 128 3.59 0.14 7.07
N ALA A 129 3.72 -0.61 5.98
CA ALA A 129 2.72 -1.53 5.43
C ALA A 129 3.11 -3.01 5.64
N LEU A 130 3.73 -3.34 6.78
CA LEU A 130 4.03 -4.72 7.17
C LEU A 130 2.88 -5.33 7.96
N LEU A 131 2.56 -6.58 7.65
CA LEU A 131 1.58 -7.35 8.40
C LEU A 131 2.17 -7.77 9.75
N ALA A 132 1.72 -7.13 10.84
CA ALA A 132 2.29 -7.29 12.17
C ALA A 132 2.28 -8.75 12.67
N VAL A 133 1.22 -9.51 12.32
CA VAL A 133 1.03 -10.91 12.74
C VAL A 133 1.75 -11.92 11.84
N TYR A 134 2.31 -11.49 10.69
CA TYR A 134 2.99 -12.36 9.75
C TYR A 134 4.22 -11.64 9.15
N PRO A 135 5.35 -11.63 9.87
CA PRO A 135 6.56 -10.92 9.43
C PRO A 135 7.01 -11.35 8.02
N GLY A 136 7.46 -10.37 7.23
CA GLY A 136 7.90 -10.61 5.85
C GLY A 136 6.79 -10.58 4.81
N HIS A 137 5.55 -10.29 5.21
CA HIS A 137 4.42 -10.01 4.30
C HIS A 137 3.98 -8.56 4.44
N SER A 138 3.49 -7.99 3.35
CA SER A 138 2.77 -6.72 3.40
C SER A 138 1.39 -6.91 4.02
N ASP A 139 0.89 -5.89 4.69
CA ASP A 139 -0.51 -5.79 5.04
C ASP A 139 -1.35 -5.37 3.81
N ARG A 140 -2.60 -4.92 4.03
CA ARG A 140 -3.42 -4.34 2.99
C ARG A 140 -3.55 -2.84 3.24
N THR A 141 -2.71 -2.07 2.56
CA THR A 141 -2.66 -0.62 2.67
C THR A 141 -2.56 0.02 1.29
N SER A 142 -3.41 1.01 1.02
CA SER A 142 -3.41 1.77 -0.21
C SER A 142 -3.02 3.21 0.03
N TYR A 143 -2.18 3.73 -0.85
CA TYR A 143 -1.72 5.11 -0.88
C TYR A 143 -2.14 5.79 -2.18
N VAL A 144 -2.41 7.09 -2.09
CA VAL A 144 -2.45 7.97 -3.25
C VAL A 144 -1.33 8.98 -3.10
N ILE A 145 -0.39 8.99 -4.03
CA ILE A 145 0.83 9.80 -3.98
C ILE A 145 0.74 10.87 -5.06
N ALA A 146 0.85 12.14 -4.67
CA ALA A 146 0.87 13.28 -5.59
C ALA A 146 2.19 13.33 -6.38
N PRO A 147 2.25 14.05 -7.52
CA PRO A 147 3.47 14.19 -8.33
C PRO A 147 4.67 14.77 -7.59
N ASP A 148 4.46 15.53 -6.52
CA ASP A 148 5.52 16.04 -5.63
C ASP A 148 6.05 14.99 -4.64
N GLY A 149 5.51 13.79 -4.68
CA GLY A 149 5.87 12.66 -3.84
C GLY A 149 5.18 12.63 -2.48
N LYS A 150 4.22 13.51 -2.20
CA LYS A 150 3.50 13.52 -0.92
C LYS A 150 2.30 12.59 -0.95
N ASP A 151 2.09 11.88 0.16
CA ASP A 151 0.90 11.05 0.35
C ASP A 151 -0.34 11.92 0.53
N ILE A 152 -1.33 11.76 -0.33
CA ILE A 152 -2.65 12.41 -0.22
C ILE A 152 -3.67 11.52 0.50
N LEU A 153 -3.45 10.21 0.49
CA LEU A 153 -4.22 9.20 1.19
C LEU A 153 -3.32 8.08 1.67
N ALA A 154 -3.52 7.64 2.90
CA ALA A 154 -3.07 6.35 3.41
C ALA A 154 -4.27 5.64 4.03
N TYR A 155 -4.69 4.52 3.46
CA TYR A 155 -5.84 3.73 3.90
C TYR A 155 -5.42 2.29 4.17
N SER A 156 -5.51 1.84 5.41
CA SER A 156 -5.16 0.49 5.83
C SER A 156 -6.38 -0.24 6.36
N ASN A 157 -6.72 -1.36 5.74
CA ASN A 157 -7.79 -2.27 6.15
C ASN A 157 -7.52 -3.65 5.54
N LEU A 158 -7.54 -4.72 6.34
CA LEU A 158 -7.33 -6.07 5.82
C LEU A 158 -8.49 -6.57 4.92
N LYS A 159 -9.68 -5.98 5.05
CA LYS A 159 -10.80 -6.23 4.12
C LYS A 159 -10.55 -5.48 2.80
N PRO A 160 -10.74 -6.11 1.63
CA PRO A 160 -10.47 -5.48 0.33
C PRO A 160 -11.49 -4.40 -0.09
N ASP A 161 -12.71 -4.47 0.41
CA ASP A 161 -13.93 -3.88 -0.17
C ASP A 161 -13.87 -2.36 -0.42
N ASP A 162 -13.14 -1.57 0.40
CA ASP A 162 -13.19 -0.10 0.33
C ASP A 162 -11.95 0.54 -0.34
N HIS A 163 -10.90 -0.22 -0.64
CA HIS A 163 -9.63 0.34 -1.13
C HIS A 163 -9.78 1.14 -2.42
N VAL A 164 -10.54 0.62 -3.38
CA VAL A 164 -10.82 1.29 -4.66
C VAL A 164 -11.63 2.57 -4.43
N ALA A 165 -12.69 2.50 -3.62
CA ALA A 165 -13.55 3.66 -3.34
C ALA A 165 -12.77 4.80 -2.66
N GLN A 166 -11.95 4.49 -1.64
CA GLN A 166 -11.14 5.45 -0.90
C GLN A 166 -10.09 6.11 -1.80
N THR A 167 -9.35 5.33 -2.60
CA THR A 167 -8.31 5.85 -3.48
C THR A 167 -8.88 6.67 -4.63
N LEU A 168 -10.02 6.29 -5.23
CA LEU A 168 -10.69 7.10 -6.25
C LEU A 168 -11.25 8.39 -5.68
N ALA A 169 -11.84 8.39 -4.48
CA ALA A 169 -12.35 9.60 -3.84
C ALA A 169 -11.24 10.60 -3.57
N ALA A 170 -10.12 10.16 -2.99
CA ALA A 170 -8.96 11.00 -2.73
C ALA A 170 -8.36 11.58 -4.02
N LEU A 171 -8.21 10.74 -5.06
CA LEU A 171 -7.67 11.17 -6.34
C LEU A 171 -8.57 12.18 -7.05
N LYS A 172 -9.90 12.00 -7.05
CA LYS A 172 -10.87 12.94 -7.59
C LYS A 172 -10.81 14.28 -6.86
N SER A 173 -10.78 14.26 -5.53
CA SER A 173 -10.66 15.47 -4.71
C SER A 173 -9.36 16.23 -5.01
N TRP A 174 -8.23 15.51 -5.10
CA TRP A 174 -6.95 16.10 -5.44
C TRP A 174 -6.96 16.73 -6.85
N ARG A 175 -7.52 16.04 -7.86
CA ARG A 175 -7.64 16.55 -9.22
C ARG A 175 -8.52 17.81 -9.30
N ALA A 176 -9.61 17.88 -8.55
CA ALA A 176 -10.46 19.05 -8.49
C ALA A 176 -9.71 20.30 -7.97
N ALA A 177 -8.77 20.10 -7.03
CA ALA A 177 -7.92 21.16 -6.50
C ALA A 177 -6.69 21.47 -7.38
N HIS A 178 -6.32 20.58 -8.33
CA HIS A 178 -5.16 20.71 -9.21
C HIS A 178 -5.58 20.44 -10.68
N PRO A 179 -6.38 21.32 -11.28
CA PRO A 179 -6.75 21.20 -12.71
C PRO A 179 -5.49 21.27 -13.58
N SER A 180 -5.43 20.42 -14.63
CA SER A 180 -4.34 20.35 -15.62
C SER A 180 -4.45 21.46 -16.67
#